data_f42b97af6310ac8457ea61991a7eb78c
#
_entry.id   f42b97af6310ac8457ea61991a7eb78c
#
_cell.length_a   1.000
_cell.length_b   1.000
_cell.length_c   1.000
_cell.angle_alpha   90.00
_cell.angle_beta   90.00
_cell.angle_gamma   90.00
#
_symmetry.space_group_name_H-M   'P 1'
#
loop_
_entity.id
_entity.type
_entity.pdbx_description
1 polymer ?
#
loop_
_entity_poly.entity_id
_entity_poly.type
_entity_poly.pdbx_seq_one_letter_code
_entity_poly.pdbx_strand_id
1 'polypeptide(L)'
;MTAVLTACAPHTSPPGQTTRTPVKPDWHTVTSFLDSAVAAGAAPGAVLGVSVNGARFLYGSGQLGADDPTAVEPTTVYDLASVTKVVSLTTALMLAVEEGKIDLDTPIVRLVPGFSGSGKERVTVRMLLAHVSGMPAWRPLFRETAGRREAIELAVSTPLQTPPGTREVYSDLGLIILTHAVESVYGERLDSLFLRRVSGPLGMHTVRFLPPADIRHLIAPTELQPWRGRILRGEVHDENAAVMEGVSGHAGLFGSAPDLLTFAEWMLDGWMGQQEERRPGSSVGSSSRLSVSPSVLREFTRRASIVTGSSRALGWDTPAPGGSAGSLLSRNSIGHTGFTGTSLWIDPDRRLAIVLLSNRVNPTRDNPRWNPVRARIADLVMTTLFEDAR
;
A
#
# COMPACT_ATOMS: atom_id res chain seq x y z
N MET A 1 65.58 -28.53 37.01
CA MET A 1 64.14 -28.22 37.14
C MET A 1 64.04 -26.71 37.17
N THR A 2 63.75 -26.10 36.02
CA THR A 2 63.69 -24.63 35.85
C THR A 2 62.22 -24.27 35.63
N ALA A 3 61.63 -23.54 36.60
CA ALA A 3 60.25 -23.11 36.53
C ALA A 3 60.17 -21.83 35.66
N VAL A 4 59.32 -21.84 34.60
CA VAL A 4 59.01 -20.68 33.78
C VAL A 4 57.72 -20.06 34.34
N LEU A 5 57.83 -18.81 34.85
CA LEU A 5 56.72 -17.97 35.24
C LEU A 5 56.20 -17.22 33.99
N THR A 6 55.01 -17.55 33.60
CA THR A 6 54.27 -16.81 32.53
C THR A 6 53.51 -15.66 33.15
N ALA A 7 53.90 -14.44 32.84
CA ALA A 7 53.21 -13.23 33.28
C ALA A 7 51.90 -13.03 32.45
N CYS A 8 50.76 -12.95 33.12
CA CYS A 8 49.50 -12.50 32.50
C CYS A 8 49.52 -10.95 32.31
N ALA A 9 49.35 -10.49 31.09
CA ALA A 9 49.11 -9.09 30.78
C ALA A 9 47.67 -8.69 31.15
N PRO A 10 47.42 -7.47 31.64
CA PRO A 10 46.05 -7.05 31.92
C PRO A 10 45.28 -6.75 30.65
N HIS A 11 44.11 -7.36 30.53
CA HIS A 11 43.12 -7.03 29.50
C HIS A 11 42.61 -5.60 29.76
N THR A 12 42.95 -4.67 28.87
CA THR A 12 42.31 -3.35 28.80
C THR A 12 40.95 -3.54 28.07
N SER A 13 39.87 -3.35 28.80
CA SER A 13 38.53 -3.24 28.23
C SER A 13 38.47 -2.05 27.26
N PRO A 14 37.79 -2.18 26.11
CA PRO A 14 37.60 -1.05 25.19
C PRO A 14 36.78 0.07 25.88
N PRO A 15 37.00 1.35 25.51
CA PRO A 15 36.28 2.46 26.09
C PRO A 15 34.79 2.30 25.89
N GLY A 16 34.05 2.52 27.01
CA GLY A 16 32.62 2.27 27.10
C GLY A 16 31.83 2.95 25.98
N GLN A 17 31.10 2.14 25.22
CA GLN A 17 29.95 2.60 24.45
C GLN A 17 28.97 3.21 25.48
N THR A 18 28.87 4.54 25.51
CA THR A 18 27.79 5.23 26.20
C THR A 18 26.48 4.77 25.54
N THR A 19 25.77 3.86 26.20
CA THR A 19 24.40 3.53 25.87
C THR A 19 23.58 4.79 26.08
N ARG A 20 23.40 5.59 25.00
CA ARG A 20 22.41 6.66 25.02
C ARG A 20 21.06 5.99 25.28
N THR A 21 20.45 6.34 26.41
CA THR A 21 19.06 5.97 26.69
C THR A 21 18.23 6.44 25.49
N PRO A 22 17.45 5.58 24.81
CA PRO A 22 16.65 6.03 23.69
C PRO A 22 15.68 7.10 24.18
N VAL A 23 15.87 8.33 23.70
CA VAL A 23 14.94 9.44 23.99
C VAL A 23 13.62 9.06 23.32
N LYS A 24 12.55 9.04 24.12
CA LYS A 24 11.19 8.79 23.58
C LYS A 24 10.87 9.90 22.59
N PRO A 25 10.49 9.58 21.34
CA PRO A 25 10.19 10.60 20.33
C PRO A 25 9.10 11.56 20.82
N ASP A 26 9.31 12.86 20.64
CA ASP A 26 8.29 13.88 20.89
C ASP A 26 7.42 14.04 19.65
N TRP A 27 6.22 13.52 19.71
CA TRP A 27 5.24 13.56 18.63
C TRP A 27 4.43 14.85 18.54
N HIS A 28 4.64 15.81 19.45
CA HIS A 28 3.82 17.01 19.55
C HIS A 28 3.78 17.82 18.23
N THR A 29 4.93 18.02 17.58
CA THR A 29 5.00 18.76 16.32
C THR A 29 4.19 18.07 15.21
N VAL A 30 4.27 16.73 15.13
CA VAL A 30 3.55 15.93 14.13
C VAL A 30 2.04 15.97 14.36
N THR A 31 1.61 15.73 15.61
CA THR A 31 0.18 15.72 15.96
C THR A 31 -0.44 17.09 15.82
N SER A 32 0.22 18.16 16.30
CA SER A 32 -0.26 19.53 16.16
C SER A 32 -0.39 19.96 14.69
N PHE A 33 0.52 19.52 13.82
CA PHE A 33 0.38 19.78 12.38
C PHE A 33 -0.84 19.06 11.80
N LEU A 34 -1.05 17.77 12.17
CA LEU A 34 -2.21 17.02 11.69
C LEU A 34 -3.53 17.66 12.16
N ASP A 35 -3.61 18.04 13.44
CA ASP A 35 -4.77 18.74 14.02
C ASP A 35 -5.05 20.06 13.28
N SER A 36 -3.99 20.83 13.01
CA SER A 36 -4.12 22.08 12.27
C SER A 36 -4.61 21.88 10.84
N ALA A 37 -4.14 20.82 10.15
CA ALA A 37 -4.59 20.50 8.81
C ALA A 37 -6.07 20.06 8.78
N VAL A 38 -6.51 19.27 9.76
CA VAL A 38 -7.91 18.86 9.93
C VAL A 38 -8.78 20.08 10.26
N ALA A 39 -8.37 20.90 11.22
CA ALA A 39 -9.08 22.13 11.60
C ALA A 39 -9.19 23.13 10.44
N ALA A 40 -8.20 23.18 9.54
CA ALA A 40 -8.24 23.97 8.31
C ALA A 40 -9.13 23.37 7.22
N GLY A 41 -9.81 22.26 7.48
CA GLY A 41 -10.73 21.58 6.57
C GLY A 41 -10.03 20.81 5.43
N ALA A 42 -8.80 20.34 5.64
CA ALA A 42 -8.12 19.50 4.66
C ALA A 42 -8.77 18.12 4.54
N ALA A 43 -9.33 17.61 5.64
CA ALA A 43 -10.22 16.43 5.71
C ALA A 43 -11.09 16.56 6.97
N PRO A 44 -12.24 15.87 7.06
CA PRO A 44 -13.03 15.80 8.29
C PRO A 44 -12.24 15.18 9.45
N GLY A 45 -11.47 14.14 9.16
CA GLY A 45 -10.61 13.49 10.12
C GLY A 45 -9.51 12.66 9.47
N ALA A 46 -8.56 12.25 10.28
CA ALA A 46 -7.41 11.49 9.83
C ALA A 46 -6.81 10.61 10.94
N VAL A 47 -6.15 9.53 10.53
CA VAL A 47 -5.34 8.68 11.41
C VAL A 47 -3.90 8.63 10.89
N LEU A 48 -2.95 8.90 11.78
CA LEU A 48 -1.54 8.65 11.57
C LEU A 48 -1.11 7.39 12.31
N GLY A 49 -0.50 6.45 11.60
CA GLY A 49 0.19 5.31 12.15
C GLY A 49 1.66 5.33 11.74
N VAL A 50 2.55 5.14 12.69
CA VAL A 50 3.99 5.03 12.45
C VAL A 50 4.51 3.77 13.13
N SER A 51 5.37 3.01 12.44
CA SER A 51 6.14 1.91 13.05
C SER A 51 7.61 2.11 12.74
N VAL A 52 8.45 2.13 13.76
CA VAL A 52 9.90 2.14 13.62
C VAL A 52 10.51 1.03 14.46
N ASN A 53 11.26 0.13 13.81
CA ASN A 53 11.81 -1.07 14.48
C ASN A 53 10.75 -1.88 15.25
N GLY A 54 9.49 -1.87 14.80
CA GLY A 54 8.36 -2.54 15.46
C GLY A 54 7.70 -1.77 16.60
N ALA A 55 8.26 -0.64 17.04
CA ALA A 55 7.59 0.25 17.98
C ALA A 55 6.57 1.13 17.23
N ARG A 56 5.32 1.10 17.67
CA ARG A 56 4.20 1.78 16.99
C ARG A 56 3.77 3.04 17.73
N PHE A 57 3.45 4.06 16.93
CA PHE A 57 2.73 5.27 17.35
C PHE A 57 1.45 5.37 16.54
N LEU A 58 0.33 5.69 17.19
CA LEU A 58 -0.98 5.84 16.56
C LEU A 58 -1.64 7.10 17.09
N TYR A 59 -2.26 7.88 16.18
CA TYR A 59 -2.93 9.12 16.52
C TYR A 59 -4.13 9.36 15.61
N GLY A 60 -5.29 9.66 16.19
CA GLY A 60 -6.51 10.07 15.50
C GLY A 60 -6.77 11.56 15.68
N SER A 61 -7.24 12.25 14.65
CA SER A 61 -7.57 13.67 14.66
C SER A 61 -8.88 13.93 13.94
N GLY A 62 -9.73 14.79 14.48
CA GLY A 62 -10.99 15.22 13.88
C GLY A 62 -12.14 14.25 14.08
N GLN A 63 -13.05 14.22 13.10
CA GLN A 63 -14.32 13.48 13.17
C GLN A 63 -14.51 12.59 11.93
N LEU A 64 -15.44 11.62 12.02
CA LEU A 64 -15.66 10.63 10.96
C LEU A 64 -16.07 11.26 9.63
N GLY A 65 -16.90 12.30 9.65
CA GLY A 65 -17.39 12.95 8.43
C GLY A 65 -17.85 14.37 8.69
N ALA A 66 -18.07 15.15 7.64
CA ALA A 66 -18.54 16.52 7.75
C ALA A 66 -19.88 16.62 8.53
N ASP A 67 -20.75 15.61 8.33
CA ASP A 67 -22.05 15.51 8.98
C ASP A 67 -22.09 14.39 10.08
N ASP A 68 -20.90 13.87 10.46
CA ASP A 68 -20.77 12.85 11.51
C ASP A 68 -19.73 13.30 12.53
N PRO A 69 -20.16 13.86 13.69
CA PRO A 69 -19.27 14.43 14.70
C PRO A 69 -18.56 13.36 15.56
N THR A 70 -18.76 12.07 15.30
CA THR A 70 -18.08 11.00 16.01
C THR A 70 -16.57 11.17 15.86
N ALA A 71 -15.83 11.18 16.96
CA ALA A 71 -14.38 11.33 16.96
C ALA A 71 -13.69 10.21 16.17
N VAL A 72 -12.64 10.58 15.44
CA VAL A 72 -11.77 9.60 14.80
C VAL A 72 -10.90 8.90 15.84
N GLU A 73 -10.98 7.58 15.85
CA GLU A 73 -10.13 6.72 16.67
C GLU A 73 -8.96 6.15 15.85
N PRO A 74 -7.83 5.79 16.49
CA PRO A 74 -6.71 5.14 15.80
C PRO A 74 -7.09 3.89 15.01
N THR A 75 -8.19 3.24 15.38
CA THR A 75 -8.74 2.04 14.73
C THR A 75 -9.82 2.32 13.69
N THR A 76 -10.14 3.59 13.45
CA THR A 76 -11.10 3.98 12.41
C THR A 76 -10.71 3.37 11.06
N VAL A 77 -11.70 2.81 10.37
CA VAL A 77 -11.52 2.13 9.08
C VAL A 77 -11.78 3.12 7.93
N TYR A 78 -10.95 3.07 6.91
CA TYR A 78 -11.05 3.93 5.73
C TYR A 78 -11.13 3.13 4.44
N ASP A 79 -11.79 3.66 3.41
CA ASP A 79 -11.61 3.22 2.04
C ASP A 79 -10.18 3.56 1.59
N LEU A 80 -9.39 2.53 1.32
CA LEU A 80 -7.97 2.64 1.00
C LEU A 80 -7.70 3.12 -0.44
N ALA A 81 -8.73 3.14 -1.29
CA ALA A 81 -8.62 3.50 -2.70
C ALA A 81 -7.43 2.79 -3.37
N SER A 82 -6.54 3.54 -4.03
CA SER A 82 -5.40 2.95 -4.76
C SER A 82 -4.32 2.29 -3.89
N VAL A 83 -4.33 2.44 -2.56
CA VAL A 83 -3.48 1.61 -1.69
C VAL A 83 -3.85 0.12 -1.82
N THR A 84 -5.07 -0.19 -2.29
CA THR A 84 -5.48 -1.54 -2.71
C THR A 84 -4.50 -2.19 -3.68
N LYS A 85 -3.95 -1.42 -4.62
CA LYS A 85 -3.02 -1.91 -5.65
C LYS A 85 -1.83 -2.63 -5.06
N VAL A 86 -1.26 -2.05 -4.01
CA VAL A 86 -0.03 -2.56 -3.39
C VAL A 86 -0.32 -3.59 -2.30
N VAL A 87 -1.33 -3.36 -1.48
CA VAL A 87 -1.64 -4.25 -0.35
C VAL A 87 -2.28 -5.56 -0.85
N SER A 88 -3.13 -5.50 -1.87
CA SER A 88 -3.86 -6.66 -2.38
C SER A 88 -3.24 -7.24 -3.65
N LEU A 89 -3.39 -6.57 -4.80
CA LEU A 89 -3.05 -7.14 -6.10
C LEU A 89 -1.55 -7.41 -6.25
N THR A 90 -0.70 -6.43 -5.91
CA THR A 90 0.75 -6.60 -6.02
C THR A 90 1.23 -7.72 -5.09
N THR A 91 0.67 -7.83 -3.88
CA THR A 91 0.98 -8.93 -2.97
C THR A 91 0.54 -10.29 -3.52
N ALA A 92 -0.65 -10.37 -4.12
CA ALA A 92 -1.12 -11.59 -4.80
C ALA A 92 -0.21 -11.98 -5.98
N LEU A 93 0.30 -10.99 -6.73
CA LEU A 93 1.27 -11.22 -7.81
C LEU A 93 2.65 -11.64 -7.27
N MET A 94 3.12 -11.05 -6.17
CA MET A 94 4.35 -11.53 -5.49
C MET A 94 4.23 -13.01 -5.12
N LEU A 95 3.09 -13.43 -4.55
CA LEU A 95 2.82 -14.83 -4.25
C LEU A 95 2.78 -15.71 -5.51
N ALA A 96 2.15 -15.25 -6.58
CA ALA A 96 2.09 -15.98 -7.84
C ALA A 96 3.47 -16.18 -8.47
N VAL A 97 4.35 -15.18 -8.35
CA VAL A 97 5.74 -15.26 -8.82
C VAL A 97 6.55 -16.21 -7.93
N GLU A 98 6.42 -16.12 -6.60
CA GLU A 98 7.07 -17.00 -5.65
C GLU A 98 6.70 -18.46 -5.87
N GLU A 99 5.43 -18.73 -6.22
CA GLU A 99 4.91 -20.06 -6.51
C GLU A 99 5.20 -20.54 -7.94
N GLY A 100 5.87 -19.73 -8.76
CA GLY A 100 6.14 -20.05 -10.17
C GLY A 100 4.91 -20.13 -11.06
N LYS A 101 3.78 -19.58 -10.62
CA LYS A 101 2.51 -19.55 -11.38
C LYS A 101 2.46 -18.45 -12.42
N ILE A 102 3.15 -17.35 -12.15
CA ILE A 102 3.27 -16.19 -13.05
C ILE A 102 4.75 -15.80 -13.14
N ASP A 103 5.23 -15.58 -14.35
CA ASP A 103 6.49 -14.89 -14.59
C ASP A 103 6.20 -13.44 -14.98
N LEU A 104 6.97 -12.49 -14.44
CA LEU A 104 6.79 -11.06 -14.68
C LEU A 104 6.92 -10.66 -16.15
N ASP A 105 7.69 -11.40 -16.93
CA ASP A 105 7.92 -11.13 -18.34
C ASP A 105 6.98 -11.94 -19.25
N THR A 106 6.03 -12.69 -18.67
CA THR A 106 4.97 -13.36 -19.41
C THR A 106 4.08 -12.33 -20.12
N PRO A 107 3.89 -12.45 -21.45
CA PRO A 107 2.90 -11.66 -22.18
C PRO A 107 1.48 -11.90 -21.62
N ILE A 108 0.76 -10.82 -21.34
CA ILE A 108 -0.59 -10.88 -20.75
C ILE A 108 -1.56 -11.70 -21.59
N VAL A 109 -1.41 -11.71 -22.91
CA VAL A 109 -2.26 -12.52 -23.81
C VAL A 109 -2.24 -14.01 -23.48
N ARG A 110 -1.19 -14.52 -22.82
CA ARG A 110 -1.12 -15.92 -22.38
C ARG A 110 -1.98 -16.19 -21.13
N LEU A 111 -2.20 -15.18 -20.30
CA LEU A 111 -3.02 -15.25 -19.08
C LEU A 111 -4.45 -14.80 -19.33
N VAL A 112 -4.64 -13.86 -20.25
CA VAL A 112 -5.89 -13.24 -20.64
C VAL A 112 -5.99 -13.26 -22.17
N PRO A 113 -6.44 -14.36 -22.80
CA PRO A 113 -6.39 -14.53 -24.26
C PRO A 113 -7.13 -13.44 -25.05
N GLY A 114 -8.18 -12.84 -24.48
CA GLY A 114 -8.90 -11.70 -25.07
C GLY A 114 -8.10 -10.40 -25.17
N PHE A 115 -6.96 -10.29 -24.45
CA PHE A 115 -6.06 -9.14 -24.50
C PHE A 115 -5.09 -9.26 -25.67
N SER A 116 -5.60 -9.07 -26.89
CA SER A 116 -4.85 -9.26 -28.14
C SER A 116 -5.11 -8.15 -29.14
N GLY A 117 -4.26 -8.09 -30.18
CA GLY A 117 -4.35 -7.10 -31.25
C GLY A 117 -3.68 -5.76 -30.95
N SER A 118 -3.30 -5.04 -31.99
CA SER A 118 -2.76 -3.67 -31.93
C SER A 118 -1.52 -3.51 -31.01
N GLY A 119 -0.63 -4.51 -30.95
CA GLY A 119 0.62 -4.49 -30.19
C GLY A 119 0.48 -4.97 -28.74
N LYS A 120 -0.71 -5.39 -28.30
CA LYS A 120 -0.96 -5.95 -26.97
C LYS A 120 -0.16 -7.22 -26.68
N GLU A 121 0.21 -7.96 -27.70
CA GLU A 121 1.00 -9.20 -27.62
C GLU A 121 2.36 -8.99 -26.94
N ARG A 122 2.85 -7.76 -26.93
CA ARG A 122 4.13 -7.39 -26.31
C ARG A 122 3.98 -6.92 -24.85
N VAL A 123 2.76 -6.70 -24.38
CA VAL A 123 2.50 -6.24 -23.01
C VAL A 123 2.72 -7.38 -22.04
N THR A 124 3.62 -7.21 -21.08
CA THR A 124 3.91 -8.18 -20.03
C THR A 124 3.26 -7.80 -18.69
N VAL A 125 3.23 -8.74 -17.75
CA VAL A 125 2.83 -8.50 -16.35
C VAL A 125 3.62 -7.34 -15.76
N ARG A 126 4.94 -7.34 -15.94
CA ARG A 126 5.86 -6.28 -15.52
C ARG A 126 5.45 -4.91 -16.05
N MET A 127 5.12 -4.81 -17.33
CA MET A 127 4.72 -3.54 -17.95
C MET A 127 3.41 -2.98 -17.40
N LEU A 128 2.46 -3.84 -17.06
CA LEU A 128 1.20 -3.42 -16.42
C LEU A 128 1.46 -2.92 -15.00
N LEU A 129 2.26 -3.66 -14.20
CA LEU A 129 2.63 -3.25 -12.83
C LEU A 129 3.43 -1.95 -12.81
N ALA A 130 4.31 -1.73 -13.78
CA ALA A 130 5.11 -0.51 -13.88
C ALA A 130 4.37 0.66 -14.57
N HIS A 131 3.10 0.47 -14.97
CA HIS A 131 2.31 1.47 -15.67
C HIS A 131 2.92 1.94 -17.00
N VAL A 132 3.61 1.06 -17.72
CA VAL A 132 4.25 1.34 -19.01
C VAL A 132 3.71 0.50 -20.15
N SER A 133 2.52 -0.07 -19.97
CA SER A 133 1.88 -0.97 -20.94
C SER A 133 1.32 -0.28 -22.17
N GLY A 134 1.18 1.05 -22.14
CA GLY A 134 0.48 1.81 -23.17
C GLY A 134 -1.04 1.87 -23.01
N MET A 135 -1.60 1.24 -21.98
CA MET A 135 -3.03 1.34 -21.66
C MET A 135 -3.43 2.77 -21.28
N PRO A 136 -4.67 3.19 -21.59
CA PRO A 136 -5.23 4.44 -21.07
C PRO A 136 -5.20 4.47 -19.54
N ALA A 137 -5.10 5.68 -18.97
CA ALA A 137 -5.14 5.86 -17.53
C ALA A 137 -6.46 5.33 -16.94
N TRP A 138 -7.57 5.67 -17.56
CA TRP A 138 -8.91 5.41 -17.05
C TRP A 138 -9.95 5.39 -18.17
N ARG A 139 -11.09 4.75 -17.91
CA ARG A 139 -12.30 4.73 -18.75
C ARG A 139 -13.51 4.61 -17.83
N PRO A 140 -14.66 5.26 -18.10
CA PRO A 140 -15.83 5.20 -17.23
C PRO A 140 -16.60 3.86 -17.41
N LEU A 141 -15.98 2.73 -17.05
CA LEU A 141 -16.57 1.40 -17.19
C LEU A 141 -17.95 1.33 -16.52
N PHE A 142 -18.11 1.99 -15.37
CA PHE A 142 -19.36 2.06 -14.61
C PHE A 142 -20.55 2.68 -15.39
N ARG A 143 -20.28 3.45 -16.45
CA ARG A 143 -21.30 4.02 -17.33
C ARG A 143 -21.55 3.20 -18.57
N GLU A 144 -20.58 2.36 -18.95
CA GLU A 144 -20.57 1.65 -20.21
C GLU A 144 -20.93 0.17 -20.05
N THR A 145 -21.03 -0.33 -18.80
CA THR A 145 -21.24 -1.76 -18.51
C THR A 145 -22.24 -1.95 -17.38
N ALA A 146 -22.93 -3.11 -17.39
CA ALA A 146 -23.94 -3.44 -16.38
C ALA A 146 -23.39 -4.26 -15.20
N GLY A 147 -22.13 -4.73 -15.25
CA GLY A 147 -21.54 -5.53 -14.18
C GLY A 147 -20.11 -5.97 -14.45
N ARG A 148 -19.59 -6.75 -13.50
CA ARG A 148 -18.18 -7.16 -13.43
C ARG A 148 -17.66 -7.77 -14.75
N ARG A 149 -18.36 -8.74 -15.31
CA ARG A 149 -17.91 -9.45 -16.52
C ARG A 149 -17.72 -8.49 -17.69
N GLU A 150 -18.73 -7.66 -17.95
CA GLU A 150 -18.67 -6.69 -19.04
C GLU A 150 -17.59 -5.63 -18.81
N ALA A 151 -17.39 -5.19 -17.56
CA ALA A 151 -16.35 -4.23 -17.22
C ALA A 151 -14.94 -4.80 -17.49
N ILE A 152 -14.71 -6.08 -17.18
CA ILE A 152 -13.44 -6.76 -17.48
C ILE A 152 -13.28 -6.91 -19.00
N GLU A 153 -14.30 -7.38 -19.73
CA GLU A 153 -14.27 -7.53 -21.19
C GLU A 153 -13.97 -6.20 -21.88
N LEU A 154 -14.57 -5.10 -21.40
CA LEU A 154 -14.36 -3.77 -21.93
C LEU A 154 -12.93 -3.24 -21.62
N ALA A 155 -12.41 -3.47 -20.42
CA ALA A 155 -11.04 -3.14 -20.09
C ALA A 155 -10.05 -3.92 -20.98
N VAL A 156 -10.26 -5.22 -21.14
CA VAL A 156 -9.44 -6.12 -21.97
C VAL A 156 -9.45 -5.70 -23.44
N SER A 157 -10.61 -5.32 -23.99
CA SER A 157 -10.75 -4.90 -25.40
C SER A 157 -10.27 -3.47 -25.66
N THR A 158 -10.11 -2.63 -24.62
CA THR A 158 -9.68 -1.22 -24.77
C THR A 158 -8.32 -1.13 -25.48
N PRO A 159 -8.19 -0.32 -26.58
CA PRO A 159 -6.93 -0.18 -27.32
C PRO A 159 -5.82 0.46 -26.51
N LEU A 160 -4.57 0.14 -26.85
CA LEU A 160 -3.40 0.89 -26.37
C LEU A 160 -3.40 2.31 -26.95
N GLN A 161 -2.96 3.29 -26.15
CA GLN A 161 -2.77 4.68 -26.59
C GLN A 161 -1.34 4.99 -27.05
N THR A 162 -0.37 4.21 -26.53
CA THR A 162 1.05 4.35 -26.87
C THR A 162 1.68 2.97 -27.02
N PRO A 163 2.80 2.83 -27.74
CA PRO A 163 3.53 1.56 -27.79
C PRO A 163 3.96 1.11 -26.38
N PRO A 164 3.87 -0.19 -26.06
CA PRO A 164 4.32 -0.72 -24.77
C PRO A 164 5.80 -0.39 -24.49
N GLY A 165 6.11 -0.03 -23.26
CA GLY A 165 7.47 0.29 -22.79
C GLY A 165 7.99 1.68 -23.17
N THR A 166 7.17 2.55 -23.79
CA THR A 166 7.64 3.86 -24.27
C THR A 166 7.26 5.04 -23.37
N ARG A 167 6.20 4.91 -22.60
CA ARG A 167 5.67 5.99 -21.74
C ARG A 167 5.06 5.42 -20.46
N GLU A 168 5.30 6.09 -19.33
CA GLU A 168 4.57 5.84 -18.09
C GLU A 168 3.21 6.54 -18.14
N VAL A 169 2.13 5.76 -17.95
CA VAL A 169 0.77 6.25 -17.78
C VAL A 169 0.13 5.45 -16.67
N TYR A 170 -0.05 6.07 -15.49
CA TYR A 170 -0.77 5.46 -14.37
C TYR A 170 -2.13 4.96 -14.84
N SER A 171 -2.34 3.64 -14.89
CA SER A 171 -3.50 3.01 -15.50
C SER A 171 -4.23 2.09 -14.53
N ASP A 172 -5.48 2.43 -14.20
CA ASP A 172 -6.38 1.54 -13.47
C ASP A 172 -6.81 0.35 -14.35
N LEU A 173 -6.98 0.57 -15.65
CA LEU A 173 -7.36 -0.50 -16.60
C LEU A 173 -6.32 -1.62 -16.62
N GLY A 174 -5.03 -1.28 -16.58
CA GLY A 174 -3.95 -2.27 -16.51
C GLY A 174 -4.06 -3.16 -15.27
N LEU A 175 -4.46 -2.59 -14.12
CA LEU A 175 -4.61 -3.32 -12.87
C LEU A 175 -5.90 -4.16 -12.84
N ILE A 176 -6.97 -3.73 -13.53
CA ILE A 176 -8.17 -4.54 -13.75
C ILE A 176 -7.82 -5.80 -14.56
N ILE A 177 -7.03 -5.65 -15.62
CA ILE A 177 -6.55 -6.78 -16.43
C ILE A 177 -5.68 -7.74 -15.61
N LEU A 178 -4.76 -7.20 -14.79
CA LEU A 178 -3.95 -8.01 -13.88
C LEU A 178 -4.79 -8.72 -12.81
N THR A 179 -5.86 -8.08 -12.32
CA THR A 179 -6.80 -8.73 -11.39
C THR A 179 -7.40 -9.97 -12.03
N HIS A 180 -7.89 -9.84 -13.26
CA HIS A 180 -8.46 -10.96 -13.99
C HIS A 180 -7.44 -12.07 -14.26
N ALA A 181 -6.19 -11.71 -14.58
CA ALA A 181 -5.11 -12.68 -14.76
C ALA A 181 -4.81 -13.46 -13.46
N VAL A 182 -4.72 -12.79 -12.32
CA VAL A 182 -4.48 -13.41 -11.02
C VAL A 182 -5.65 -14.35 -10.64
N GLU A 183 -6.88 -13.86 -10.77
CA GLU A 183 -8.08 -14.67 -10.47
C GLU A 183 -8.16 -15.92 -11.35
N SER A 184 -7.79 -15.80 -12.64
CA SER A 184 -7.75 -16.95 -13.56
C SER A 184 -6.69 -17.98 -13.16
N VAL A 185 -5.51 -17.52 -12.72
CA VAL A 185 -4.41 -18.40 -12.30
C VAL A 185 -4.71 -19.12 -10.99
N TYR A 186 -5.37 -18.45 -10.04
CA TYR A 186 -5.74 -19.05 -8.75
C TYR A 186 -7.09 -19.77 -8.76
N GLY A 187 -7.94 -19.54 -9.77
CA GLY A 187 -9.29 -20.08 -9.83
C GLY A 187 -10.23 -19.53 -8.76
N GLU A 188 -9.91 -18.37 -8.19
CA GLU A 188 -10.73 -17.74 -7.15
C GLU A 188 -10.69 -16.21 -7.25
N ARG A 189 -11.73 -15.55 -6.75
CA ARG A 189 -11.85 -14.09 -6.75
C ARG A 189 -10.84 -13.45 -5.79
N LEU A 190 -10.36 -12.25 -6.15
CA LEU A 190 -9.28 -11.56 -5.44
C LEU A 190 -9.57 -11.32 -3.94
N ASP A 191 -10.82 -11.06 -3.55
CA ASP A 191 -11.20 -10.87 -2.14
C ASP A 191 -11.01 -12.15 -1.31
N SER A 192 -11.42 -13.29 -1.86
CA SER A 192 -11.25 -14.61 -1.22
C SER A 192 -9.77 -15.00 -1.14
N LEU A 193 -9.04 -14.81 -2.25
CA LEU A 193 -7.60 -15.04 -2.33
C LEU A 193 -6.86 -14.19 -1.28
N PHE A 194 -7.16 -12.88 -1.22
CA PHE A 194 -6.54 -11.94 -0.30
C PHE A 194 -6.82 -12.30 1.16
N LEU A 195 -8.08 -12.60 1.49
CA LEU A 195 -8.46 -13.02 2.85
C LEU A 195 -7.73 -14.29 3.27
N ARG A 196 -7.73 -15.29 2.41
CA ARG A 196 -7.15 -16.60 2.71
C ARG A 196 -5.62 -16.57 2.76
N ARG A 197 -4.98 -15.81 1.87
CA ARG A 197 -3.54 -15.88 1.66
C ARG A 197 -2.77 -14.73 2.30
N VAL A 198 -3.40 -13.59 2.57
CA VAL A 198 -2.72 -12.38 3.05
C VAL A 198 -3.30 -11.89 4.37
N SER A 199 -4.52 -11.36 4.38
CA SER A 199 -5.05 -10.69 5.58
C SER A 199 -5.30 -11.66 6.73
N GLY A 200 -5.80 -12.86 6.46
CA GLY A 200 -6.02 -13.89 7.48
C GLY A 200 -4.71 -14.36 8.14
N PRO A 201 -3.70 -14.82 7.39
CA PRO A 201 -2.41 -15.22 7.95
C PRO A 201 -1.68 -14.11 8.71
N LEU A 202 -1.85 -12.84 8.33
CA LEU A 202 -1.27 -11.69 9.04
C LEU A 202 -2.11 -11.22 10.23
N GLY A 203 -3.34 -11.73 10.41
CA GLY A 203 -4.25 -11.27 11.45
C GLY A 203 -4.78 -9.86 11.23
N MET A 204 -4.85 -9.41 9.98
CA MET A 204 -5.39 -8.10 9.61
C MET A 204 -6.92 -8.18 9.50
N HIS A 205 -7.61 -7.87 10.57
CA HIS A 205 -9.06 -8.09 10.65
C HIS A 205 -9.89 -7.03 9.92
N THR A 206 -9.36 -5.82 9.79
CA THR A 206 -10.05 -4.68 9.15
C THR A 206 -9.66 -4.51 7.68
N VAL A 207 -8.49 -5.03 7.25
CA VAL A 207 -8.03 -4.90 5.85
C VAL A 207 -8.70 -5.97 5.00
N ARG A 208 -9.77 -5.55 4.31
CA ARG A 208 -10.63 -6.45 3.53
C ARG A 208 -11.42 -5.73 2.46
N PHE A 209 -11.81 -6.46 1.44
CA PHE A 209 -12.87 -6.05 0.54
C PHE A 209 -14.23 -6.24 1.21
N LEU A 210 -15.25 -5.52 0.76
CA LEU A 210 -16.65 -5.69 1.15
C LEU A 210 -16.83 -5.80 2.68
N PRO A 211 -16.51 -4.75 3.43
CA PRO A 211 -16.66 -4.78 4.88
C PRO A 211 -18.08 -5.10 5.26
N PRO A 212 -18.32 -5.97 6.27
CA PRO A 212 -19.65 -6.38 6.66
C PRO A 212 -20.43 -5.21 7.29
N ALA A 213 -21.76 -5.33 7.26
CA ALA A 213 -22.66 -4.24 7.65
C ALA A 213 -22.53 -3.84 9.13
N ASP A 214 -22.19 -4.78 10.00
CA ASP A 214 -22.05 -4.59 11.45
C ASP A 214 -20.90 -3.66 11.84
N ILE A 215 -19.84 -3.56 11.01
CA ILE A 215 -18.71 -2.63 11.24
C ILE A 215 -18.87 -1.29 10.51
N ARG A 216 -19.95 -1.04 9.77
CA ARG A 216 -20.11 0.23 9.02
C ARG A 216 -19.97 1.46 9.88
N HIS A 217 -20.43 1.41 11.13
CA HIS A 217 -20.34 2.53 12.06
C HIS A 217 -18.88 2.92 12.42
N LEU A 218 -17.93 2.01 12.22
CA LEU A 218 -16.49 2.25 12.43
C LEU A 218 -15.79 2.80 11.17
N ILE A 219 -16.49 2.88 10.03
CA ILE A 219 -15.92 3.28 8.76
C ILE A 219 -16.18 4.76 8.52
N ALA A 220 -15.12 5.52 8.23
CA ALA A 220 -15.25 6.91 7.81
C ALA A 220 -16.00 7.00 6.46
N PRO A 221 -17.06 7.84 6.35
CA PRO A 221 -17.77 8.02 5.09
C PRO A 221 -16.89 8.70 4.06
N THR A 222 -17.17 8.44 2.78
CA THR A 222 -16.52 9.11 1.67
C THR A 222 -17.46 10.17 1.05
N GLU A 223 -17.51 10.30 -0.24
CA GLU A 223 -18.16 11.37 -0.97
C GLU A 223 -19.70 11.24 -0.97
N LEU A 224 -20.39 12.39 -1.02
CA LEU A 224 -21.74 12.46 -1.59
C LEU A 224 -21.63 12.21 -3.09
N GLN A 225 -21.67 10.95 -3.49
CA GLN A 225 -21.33 10.58 -4.86
C GLN A 225 -22.51 10.82 -5.82
N PRO A 226 -22.35 11.67 -6.85
CA PRO A 226 -23.44 12.02 -7.77
C PRO A 226 -24.05 10.79 -8.48
N TRP A 227 -23.23 9.83 -8.88
CA TRP A 227 -23.69 8.63 -9.58
C TRP A 227 -24.60 7.75 -8.73
N ARG A 228 -24.30 7.62 -7.41
CA ARG A 228 -25.10 6.82 -6.46
C ARG A 228 -26.09 7.65 -5.66
N GLY A 229 -26.06 9.01 -5.75
CA GLY A 229 -27.01 9.92 -5.13
C GLY A 229 -26.99 9.94 -3.59
N ARG A 230 -25.90 9.47 -2.95
CA ARG A 230 -25.78 9.37 -1.49
C ARG A 230 -24.35 9.43 -1.01
N ILE A 231 -24.16 9.74 0.27
CA ILE A 231 -22.88 9.56 0.96
C ILE A 231 -22.57 8.08 1.07
N LEU A 232 -21.32 7.69 0.73
CA LEU A 232 -20.88 6.31 0.77
C LEU A 232 -20.22 6.02 2.11
N ARG A 233 -20.57 4.89 2.72
CA ARG A 233 -19.95 4.37 3.94
C ARG A 233 -19.88 2.84 3.89
N GLY A 234 -18.67 2.28 3.93
CA GLY A 234 -18.46 0.84 3.80
C GLY A 234 -18.75 0.29 2.40
N GLU A 235 -18.84 1.16 1.42
CA GLU A 235 -18.94 0.86 0.00
C GLU A 235 -17.81 1.58 -0.72
N VAL A 236 -17.15 0.88 -1.67
CA VAL A 236 -15.99 1.43 -2.37
C VAL A 236 -16.33 2.74 -3.07
N HIS A 237 -15.47 3.75 -2.87
CA HIS A 237 -15.62 5.06 -3.50
C HIS A 237 -15.48 4.99 -5.02
N ASP A 238 -14.52 4.23 -5.51
CA ASP A 238 -14.23 4.11 -6.95
C ASP A 238 -15.40 3.50 -7.70
N GLU A 239 -15.88 4.21 -8.74
CA GLU A 239 -17.06 3.82 -9.51
C GLU A 239 -16.82 2.56 -10.37
N ASN A 240 -15.61 2.42 -10.92
CA ASN A 240 -15.27 1.23 -11.71
C ASN A 240 -15.14 -0.01 -10.82
N ALA A 241 -14.55 0.12 -9.63
CA ALA A 241 -14.55 -0.97 -8.67
C ALA A 241 -15.96 -1.31 -8.18
N ALA A 242 -16.84 -0.31 -8.05
CA ALA A 242 -18.24 -0.54 -7.65
C ALA A 242 -19.02 -1.36 -8.68
N VAL A 243 -18.93 -1.07 -9.99
CA VAL A 243 -19.57 -1.90 -11.03
C VAL A 243 -18.94 -3.30 -11.10
N MET A 244 -17.72 -3.46 -10.59
CA MET A 244 -17.04 -4.74 -10.42
C MET A 244 -17.35 -5.41 -9.07
N GLU A 245 -18.53 -5.11 -8.49
CA GLU A 245 -19.01 -5.69 -7.23
C GLU A 245 -18.12 -5.36 -6.00
N GLY A 246 -17.44 -4.23 -6.04
CA GLY A 246 -16.56 -3.75 -4.96
C GLY A 246 -15.22 -4.47 -4.85
N VAL A 247 -14.88 -5.35 -5.79
CA VAL A 247 -13.64 -6.15 -5.75
C VAL A 247 -12.84 -5.98 -7.02
N SER A 248 -11.75 -5.24 -6.92
CA SER A 248 -10.77 -5.09 -8.00
C SER A 248 -9.39 -4.76 -7.45
N GLY A 249 -8.34 -5.14 -8.17
CA GLY A 249 -6.97 -4.89 -7.74
C GLY A 249 -6.56 -3.41 -7.80
N HIS A 250 -7.34 -2.54 -8.45
CA HIS A 250 -7.05 -1.11 -8.49
C HIS A 250 -7.66 -0.31 -7.34
N ALA A 251 -8.78 -0.78 -6.74
CA ALA A 251 -9.48 -0.18 -5.59
C ALA A 251 -10.45 -1.19 -4.96
N GLY A 252 -10.91 -0.93 -3.72
CA GLY A 252 -11.94 -1.71 -3.04
C GLY A 252 -11.57 -2.22 -1.66
N LEU A 253 -10.29 -2.18 -1.27
CA LEU A 253 -9.91 -2.49 0.12
C LEU A 253 -10.34 -1.37 1.06
N PHE A 254 -10.77 -1.78 2.23
CA PHE A 254 -10.91 -0.98 3.44
C PHE A 254 -9.86 -1.41 4.44
N GLY A 255 -9.53 -0.54 5.40
CA GLY A 255 -8.58 -0.91 6.45
C GLY A 255 -8.31 0.19 7.45
N SER A 256 -7.76 -0.20 8.60
CA SER A 256 -7.28 0.67 9.67
C SER A 256 -5.76 0.81 9.65
N ALA A 257 -5.24 1.84 10.32
CA ALA A 257 -3.81 2.08 10.42
C ALA A 257 -3.06 0.95 11.16
N PRO A 258 -3.56 0.39 12.28
CA PRO A 258 -2.89 -0.75 12.93
C PRO A 258 -2.65 -1.95 12.03
N ASP A 259 -3.65 -2.33 11.22
CA ASP A 259 -3.54 -3.47 10.33
C ASP A 259 -2.60 -3.20 9.15
N LEU A 260 -2.63 -1.97 8.60
CA LEU A 260 -1.67 -1.58 7.55
C LEU A 260 -0.22 -1.52 8.07
N LEU A 261 -0.02 -1.15 9.34
CA LEU A 261 1.31 -1.27 9.95
C LEU A 261 1.74 -2.73 10.08
N THR A 262 0.81 -3.65 10.38
CA THR A 262 1.10 -5.09 10.39
C THR A 262 1.56 -5.59 9.01
N PHE A 263 0.90 -5.14 7.93
CA PHE A 263 1.31 -5.41 6.56
C PHE A 263 2.71 -4.84 6.26
N ALA A 264 2.95 -3.58 6.63
CA ALA A 264 4.23 -2.91 6.39
C ALA A 264 5.39 -3.58 7.14
N GLU A 265 5.17 -3.99 8.38
CA GLU A 265 6.15 -4.73 9.20
C GLU A 265 6.45 -6.10 8.59
N TRP A 266 5.43 -6.80 8.06
CA TRP A 266 5.65 -8.04 7.32
C TRP A 266 6.54 -7.83 6.09
N MET A 267 6.32 -6.73 5.33
CA MET A 267 7.17 -6.35 4.21
C MET A 267 8.63 -6.09 4.67
N LEU A 268 8.81 -5.31 5.74
CA LEU A 268 10.12 -4.98 6.30
C LEU A 268 10.87 -6.24 6.78
N ASP A 269 10.18 -7.17 7.44
CA ASP A 269 10.76 -8.43 7.87
C ASP A 269 11.16 -9.31 6.67
N GLY A 270 10.37 -9.30 5.60
CA GLY A 270 10.69 -10.01 4.37
C GLY A 270 11.97 -9.49 3.69
N TRP A 271 12.19 -8.18 3.71
CA TRP A 271 13.43 -7.59 3.21
C TRP A 271 14.65 -8.07 3.96
N MET A 272 14.52 -8.29 5.28
CA MET A 272 15.57 -8.78 6.16
C MET A 272 15.70 -10.31 6.18
N GLY A 273 14.81 -11.02 5.49
CA GLY A 273 14.73 -12.50 5.57
C GLY A 273 14.18 -13.05 6.88
N GLN A 274 13.48 -12.22 7.67
CA GLN A 274 13.02 -12.51 9.04
C GLN A 274 11.52 -12.85 9.13
N GLN A 275 10.84 -13.10 8.03
CA GLN A 275 9.38 -13.36 8.03
C GLN A 275 8.98 -14.60 8.84
N GLU A 276 9.90 -15.54 9.03
CA GLU A 276 9.64 -16.79 9.76
C GLU A 276 9.81 -16.66 11.28
N GLU A 277 10.61 -15.69 11.76
CA GLU A 277 11.00 -15.59 13.17
C GLU A 277 9.94 -14.97 14.09
N ARG A 278 8.98 -14.21 13.55
CA ARG A 278 8.05 -13.36 14.33
C ARG A 278 6.82 -14.06 14.93
N ARG A 279 6.70 -15.38 14.94
CA ARG A 279 5.50 -16.04 15.52
C ARG A 279 5.80 -17.03 16.66
N PRO A 280 5.85 -16.57 17.93
CA PRO A 280 5.68 -17.47 19.07
C PRO A 280 4.22 -17.93 19.16
N GLY A 281 3.95 -19.21 19.01
CA GLY A 281 2.70 -19.83 19.45
C GLY A 281 1.66 -20.24 18.42
N SER A 282 1.88 -20.17 17.10
CA SER A 282 0.93 -20.74 16.13
C SER A 282 1.31 -22.17 15.73
N SER A 283 0.54 -23.14 16.21
CA SER A 283 0.56 -24.56 15.81
C SER A 283 -0.11 -24.80 14.44
N VAL A 284 -0.19 -23.79 13.56
CA VAL A 284 -0.78 -23.92 12.22
C VAL A 284 0.27 -24.49 11.29
N GLY A 285 -0.07 -25.61 10.65
CA GLY A 285 0.84 -26.39 9.81
C GLY A 285 1.54 -25.57 8.72
N SER A 286 2.71 -26.06 8.31
CA SER A 286 3.67 -25.45 7.37
C SER A 286 3.11 -24.91 6.03
N SER A 287 1.88 -25.24 5.66
CA SER A 287 1.29 -24.89 4.35
C SER A 287 0.50 -23.55 4.31
N SER A 288 0.36 -22.84 5.43
CA SER A 288 -0.47 -21.64 5.54
C SER A 288 0.30 -20.34 5.85
N ARG A 289 1.64 -20.35 5.82
CA ARG A 289 2.45 -19.17 6.14
C ARG A 289 2.56 -18.26 4.92
N LEU A 290 2.21 -16.98 5.09
CA LEU A 290 2.51 -15.95 4.10
C LEU A 290 4.03 -15.68 4.13
N SER A 291 4.74 -16.22 3.15
CA SER A 291 6.17 -15.97 2.96
C SER A 291 6.45 -15.63 1.51
N VAL A 292 7.27 -14.63 1.29
CA VAL A 292 7.80 -14.22 -0.01
C VAL A 292 9.30 -14.07 0.15
N SER A 293 10.08 -14.70 -0.74
CA SER A 293 11.54 -14.65 -0.67
C SER A 293 12.06 -13.21 -0.80
N PRO A 294 13.20 -12.88 -0.16
CA PRO A 294 13.84 -11.57 -0.30
C PRO A 294 14.16 -11.20 -1.75
N SER A 295 14.36 -12.19 -2.63
CA SER A 295 14.60 -11.96 -4.05
C SER A 295 13.35 -11.45 -4.77
N VAL A 296 12.19 -12.04 -4.54
CA VAL A 296 10.91 -11.58 -5.10
C VAL A 296 10.55 -10.22 -4.53
N LEU A 297 10.67 -10.02 -3.21
CA LEU A 297 10.44 -8.71 -2.60
C LEU A 297 11.30 -7.61 -3.23
N ARG A 298 12.61 -7.84 -3.37
CA ARG A 298 13.50 -6.85 -4.01
C ARG A 298 13.15 -6.62 -5.47
N GLU A 299 12.74 -7.64 -6.22
CA GLU A 299 12.32 -7.48 -7.62
C GLU A 299 11.09 -6.58 -7.74
N PHE A 300 10.10 -6.75 -6.87
CA PHE A 300 8.87 -5.93 -6.90
C PHE A 300 9.07 -4.50 -6.37
N THR A 301 10.07 -4.27 -5.54
CA THR A 301 10.24 -3.00 -4.81
C THR A 301 11.35 -2.13 -5.35
N ARG A 302 12.26 -2.65 -6.17
CA ARG A 302 13.24 -1.83 -6.89
C ARG A 302 12.58 -1.05 -8.02
N ARG A 303 13.09 0.12 -8.33
CA ARG A 303 12.63 0.89 -9.51
C ARG A 303 12.70 0.04 -10.77
N ALA A 304 11.62 -0.01 -11.52
CA ALA A 304 11.52 -0.82 -12.74
C ALA A 304 12.42 -0.31 -13.86
N SER A 305 12.66 1.02 -13.90
CA SER A 305 13.58 1.70 -14.84
C SER A 305 13.34 1.35 -16.32
N ILE A 306 12.10 1.01 -16.70
CA ILE A 306 11.73 0.68 -18.09
C ILE A 306 11.67 1.94 -18.93
N VAL A 307 11.15 3.04 -18.35
CA VAL A 307 11.08 4.37 -18.99
C VAL A 307 11.98 5.32 -18.22
N THR A 308 12.80 6.07 -18.93
CA THR A 308 13.73 7.05 -18.33
C THR A 308 12.96 8.09 -17.52
N GLY A 309 13.41 8.33 -16.27
CA GLY A 309 12.79 9.29 -15.36
C GLY A 309 11.58 8.75 -14.57
N SER A 310 11.11 7.53 -14.85
CA SER A 310 10.08 6.88 -14.06
C SER A 310 10.56 6.60 -12.63
N SER A 311 9.71 6.93 -11.64
CA SER A 311 9.92 6.56 -10.24
C SER A 311 9.20 5.27 -9.84
N ARG A 312 8.58 4.56 -10.79
CA ARG A 312 7.78 3.37 -10.49
C ARG A 312 8.64 2.14 -10.21
N ALA A 313 8.25 1.41 -9.18
CA ALA A 313 8.55 0.00 -9.02
C ALA A 313 7.37 -0.84 -9.53
N LEU A 314 7.34 -2.14 -9.26
CA LEU A 314 6.24 -2.99 -9.74
C LEU A 314 5.03 -2.87 -8.80
N GLY A 315 4.05 -2.08 -9.21
CA GLY A 315 2.86 -1.71 -8.44
C GLY A 315 3.08 -0.56 -7.44
N TRP A 316 4.32 -0.26 -7.05
CA TRP A 316 4.67 0.73 -6.04
C TRP A 316 5.16 2.06 -6.62
N ASP A 317 4.91 3.14 -5.89
CA ASP A 317 5.64 4.40 -6.03
C ASP A 317 6.96 4.31 -5.26
N THR A 318 7.98 5.09 -5.71
CA THR A 318 9.19 5.37 -4.93
C THR A 318 9.37 6.89 -4.78
N PRO A 319 10.15 7.38 -3.79
CA PRO A 319 10.31 8.80 -3.57
C PRO A 319 10.75 9.54 -4.84
N ALA A 320 10.03 10.61 -5.15
CA ALA A 320 10.32 11.50 -6.29
C ALA A 320 10.17 12.97 -5.84
N PRO A 321 10.90 13.89 -6.47
CA PRO A 321 10.79 15.32 -6.15
C PRO A 321 9.34 15.82 -6.23
N GLY A 322 8.87 16.49 -5.17
CA GLY A 322 7.49 16.99 -5.08
C GLY A 322 6.42 15.90 -4.87
N GLY A 323 6.82 14.66 -4.67
CA GLY A 323 5.93 13.54 -4.40
C GLY A 323 5.41 13.49 -2.96
N SER A 324 4.48 12.60 -2.70
CA SER A 324 3.81 12.43 -1.39
C SER A 324 4.69 11.76 -0.31
N ALA A 325 5.86 11.26 -0.69
CA ALA A 325 6.87 10.70 0.21
C ALA A 325 7.58 11.77 1.08
N GLY A 326 7.39 13.05 0.77
CA GLY A 326 8.25 14.10 1.30
C GLY A 326 9.64 14.07 0.68
N SER A 327 10.60 14.65 1.38
CA SER A 327 11.98 14.81 0.90
C SER A 327 13.01 14.00 1.69
N LEU A 328 12.62 13.38 2.80
CA LEU A 328 13.53 12.79 3.77
C LEU A 328 13.51 11.25 3.83
N LEU A 329 12.51 10.60 3.24
CA LEU A 329 12.50 9.15 3.13
C LEU A 329 13.66 8.64 2.26
N SER A 330 14.18 7.44 2.58
CA SER A 330 15.29 6.86 1.83
C SER A 330 14.92 6.60 0.37
N ARG A 331 15.94 6.54 -0.48
CA ARG A 331 15.76 6.26 -1.92
C ARG A 331 15.14 4.88 -2.19
N ASN A 332 15.31 3.95 -1.26
CA ASN A 332 14.81 2.59 -1.34
C ASN A 332 13.37 2.46 -0.80
N SER A 333 12.79 3.55 -0.30
CA SER A 333 11.40 3.55 0.17
C SER A 333 10.44 3.25 -0.96
N ILE A 334 9.36 2.57 -0.61
CA ILE A 334 8.21 2.30 -1.48
C ILE A 334 6.95 2.79 -0.82
N GLY A 335 5.96 3.11 -1.62
CA GLY A 335 4.66 3.53 -1.08
C GLY A 335 3.59 3.62 -2.14
N HIS A 336 2.43 4.04 -1.72
CA HIS A 336 1.33 4.40 -2.61
C HIS A 336 0.36 5.36 -1.93
N THR A 337 -0.32 6.18 -2.73
CA THR A 337 -1.39 7.05 -2.24
C THR A 337 -2.75 6.56 -2.72
N GLY A 338 -3.80 6.88 -1.94
CA GLY A 338 -5.19 6.65 -2.31
C GLY A 338 -5.93 7.95 -2.61
N PHE A 339 -6.86 7.89 -3.56
CA PHE A 339 -7.67 9.05 -3.97
C PHE A 339 -8.48 9.63 -2.80
N THR A 340 -8.98 8.77 -1.93
CA THR A 340 -9.75 9.11 -0.73
C THR A 340 -8.98 9.91 0.32
N GLY A 341 -7.64 9.94 0.24
CA GLY A 341 -6.77 10.67 1.17
C GLY A 341 -5.74 9.79 1.85
N THR A 342 -5.77 8.50 1.62
CA THR A 342 -4.88 7.52 2.25
C THR A 342 -3.47 7.52 1.65
N SER A 343 -2.50 7.06 2.43
CA SER A 343 -1.15 6.74 1.96
C SER A 343 -0.47 5.73 2.86
N LEU A 344 0.42 4.95 2.27
CA LEU A 344 1.33 4.01 2.93
C LEU A 344 2.73 4.23 2.36
N TRP A 345 3.72 4.47 3.22
CA TRP A 345 5.12 4.52 2.88
C TRP A 345 5.92 3.58 3.77
N ILE A 346 6.86 2.84 3.18
CA ILE A 346 7.70 1.84 3.85
C ILE A 346 9.15 2.17 3.49
N ASP A 347 9.99 2.44 4.48
CA ASP A 347 11.42 2.73 4.36
C ASP A 347 12.23 1.55 4.91
N PRO A 348 12.76 0.65 4.06
CA PRO A 348 13.51 -0.51 4.52
C PRO A 348 14.85 -0.14 5.17
N ASP A 349 15.49 0.94 4.74
CA ASP A 349 16.79 1.35 5.26
C ASP A 349 16.71 1.81 6.73
N ARG A 350 15.53 2.29 7.13
CA ARG A 350 15.24 2.78 8.50
C ARG A 350 14.29 1.89 9.29
N ARG A 351 13.87 0.75 8.71
CA ARG A 351 12.81 -0.10 9.28
C ARG A 351 11.59 0.71 9.73
N LEU A 352 11.18 1.64 8.89
CA LEU A 352 10.11 2.59 9.15
C LEU A 352 8.92 2.31 8.24
N ALA A 353 7.72 2.43 8.79
CA ALA A 353 6.48 2.52 8.04
C ALA A 353 5.66 3.73 8.50
N ILE A 354 5.06 4.44 7.54
CA ILE A 354 4.17 5.58 7.78
C ILE A 354 2.85 5.30 7.07
N VAL A 355 1.78 5.23 7.82
CA VAL A 355 0.39 5.10 7.35
C VAL A 355 -0.34 6.39 7.67
N LEU A 356 -0.88 7.06 6.67
CA LEU A 356 -1.74 8.22 6.87
C LEU A 356 -3.07 7.99 6.18
N LEU A 357 -4.14 7.87 6.96
CA LEU A 357 -5.49 7.62 6.46
C LEU A 357 -6.35 8.85 6.66
N SER A 358 -7.15 9.19 5.67
CA SER A 358 -8.18 10.22 5.76
C SER A 358 -9.29 9.96 4.75
N ASN A 359 -10.39 10.66 4.92
CA ASN A 359 -11.49 10.71 3.97
C ASN A 359 -11.65 12.12 3.37
N ARG A 360 -10.53 12.69 2.84
CA ARG A 360 -10.52 14.05 2.26
C ARG A 360 -11.63 14.31 1.23
N VAL A 361 -12.16 13.23 0.63
CA VAL A 361 -13.25 13.29 -0.35
C VAL A 361 -14.64 13.47 0.27
N ASN A 362 -14.74 13.50 1.60
CA ASN A 362 -16.01 13.76 2.28
C ASN A 362 -16.15 15.27 2.59
N PRO A 363 -17.26 15.92 2.26
CA PRO A 363 -18.37 15.37 1.48
C PRO A 363 -18.15 15.41 -0.04
N THR A 364 -17.07 16.02 -0.53
CA THR A 364 -16.77 16.19 -1.97
C THR A 364 -15.33 15.87 -2.30
N ARG A 365 -15.10 15.29 -3.50
CA ARG A 365 -13.75 15.03 -4.03
C ARG A 365 -12.99 16.29 -4.44
N ASP A 366 -13.64 17.45 -4.53
CA ASP A 366 -13.06 18.71 -4.99
C ASP A 366 -12.22 19.43 -3.93
N ASN A 367 -11.72 18.73 -2.92
CA ASN A 367 -10.86 19.26 -1.87
C ASN A 367 -9.37 18.95 -2.12
N PRO A 368 -8.58 19.91 -2.63
CA PRO A 368 -7.15 19.70 -2.92
C PRO A 368 -6.24 19.87 -1.69
N ARG A 369 -6.76 20.39 -0.56
CA ARG A 369 -5.96 20.83 0.61
C ARG A 369 -5.19 19.71 1.27
N TRP A 370 -5.62 18.44 1.09
CA TRP A 370 -4.97 17.27 1.68
C TRP A 370 -3.67 16.86 0.99
N ASN A 371 -3.49 17.18 -0.29
CA ASN A 371 -2.34 16.69 -1.06
C ASN A 371 -0.98 17.05 -0.43
N PRO A 372 -0.71 18.30 0.02
CA PRO A 372 0.56 18.65 0.65
C PRO A 372 0.72 18.05 2.07
N VAL A 373 -0.36 17.66 2.73
CA VAL A 373 -0.32 17.12 4.10
C VAL A 373 0.49 15.82 4.15
N ARG A 374 0.36 14.96 3.14
CA ARG A 374 1.07 13.67 3.07
C ARG A 374 2.59 13.84 3.13
N ALA A 375 3.13 14.68 2.24
CA ALA A 375 4.56 14.95 2.17
C ALA A 375 5.08 15.58 3.47
N ARG A 376 4.33 16.56 4.01
CA ARG A 376 4.73 17.24 5.24
C ARG A 376 4.72 16.32 6.45
N ILE A 377 3.72 15.45 6.58
CA ILE A 377 3.68 14.45 7.66
C ILE A 377 4.86 13.49 7.54
N ALA A 378 5.19 13.01 6.34
CA ALA A 378 6.35 12.14 6.15
C ALA A 378 7.65 12.82 6.62
N ASP A 379 7.90 14.06 6.22
CA ASP A 379 9.09 14.82 6.63
C ASP A 379 9.11 15.11 8.14
N LEU A 380 7.95 15.45 8.75
CA LEU A 380 7.86 15.66 10.19
C LEU A 380 8.12 14.37 10.99
N VAL A 381 7.62 13.23 10.55
CA VAL A 381 7.91 11.92 11.15
C VAL A 381 9.41 11.65 11.08
N MET A 382 10.03 11.89 9.93
CA MET A 382 11.47 11.71 9.75
C MET A 382 12.29 12.57 10.69
N THR A 383 11.99 13.88 10.79
CA THR A 383 12.71 14.80 11.69
C THR A 383 12.45 14.54 13.17
N THR A 384 11.33 13.88 13.52
CA THR A 384 11.02 13.47 14.88
C THR A 384 11.82 12.23 15.31
N LEU A 385 12.04 11.29 14.37
CA LEU A 385 12.66 10.01 14.68
C LEU A 385 14.18 10.00 14.48
N PHE A 386 14.70 10.80 13.52
CA PHE A 386 16.10 10.73 13.10
C PHE A 386 16.76 12.10 13.14
N GLU A 387 17.88 12.21 13.89
CA GLU A 387 18.65 13.46 14.02
C GLU A 387 19.32 13.89 12.72
N ASP A 388 19.72 12.93 11.88
CA ASP A 388 20.34 13.14 10.58
C ASP A 388 19.36 13.65 9.51
N ALA A 389 18.07 13.65 9.80
CA ALA A 389 17.02 14.18 8.94
C ALA A 389 16.68 15.67 9.22
N ARG A 390 17.42 16.32 10.16
CA ARG A 390 17.18 17.73 10.57
C ARG A 390 18.02 18.74 9.76
#